data_33b76fc6f40c042862fdbf7d90d005b9
#
_entry.id   33b76fc6f40c042862fdbf7d90d005b9
#
_cell.length_a   1.000
_cell.length_b   1.000
_cell.length_c   1.000
_cell.angle_alpha   90.00
_cell.angle_beta   90.00
_cell.angle_gamma   90.00
#
_symmetry.space_group_name_H-M   'P 1'
#
loop_
_entity.id
_entity.type
_entity.pdbx_description
1 polymer ?
#
loop_
_entity_poly.entity_id
_entity_poly.type
_entity_poly.pdbx_seq_one_letter_code
_entity_poly.pdbx_strand_id
1 'polypeptide(L)'
;MSSSYGRYNSQSYAPSAPELPPPSNHTPPSNSYTQTSPPSSNYNNYPSYGYPPPSSYVSSSSGYSNFPPGTNPDVIRSFQMVDRDRSGFIDDTELQQALSSSFHNFNLRTIRLLIFLFKHPNESLRIGPKEFTELWSCLGHWRGIFERYDKDRSGKIDPLELRDALYGIGYAVPASVLQLLLSKYSDGSSRRVELGFDSFVECGMIIKGLTDKFKVKDRRYSGSATLSYDEFMSMVIPFLVSYD
;
A
#
# COMPACT_ATOMS: atom_id res chain seq x y z
N MET A 1 29.81 -13.70 48.47
CA MET A 1 28.89 -12.64 48.01
C MET A 1 28.14 -13.23 46.86
N SER A 2 26.88 -13.68 47.14
CA SER A 2 26.05 -14.38 46.18
C SER A 2 25.13 -13.34 45.52
N SER A 3 25.21 -13.18 44.20
CA SER A 3 24.31 -12.38 43.42
C SER A 3 23.12 -13.24 42.99
N SER A 4 21.97 -12.89 43.53
CA SER A 4 20.67 -13.46 43.18
C SER A 4 20.16 -12.84 41.87
N TYR A 5 20.08 -13.61 40.80
CA TYR A 5 19.40 -13.22 39.59
C TYR A 5 17.89 -13.54 39.74
N GLY A 6 17.09 -12.48 39.77
CA GLY A 6 15.64 -12.57 39.80
C GLY A 6 15.09 -13.19 38.51
N ARG A 7 14.28 -14.24 38.69
CA ARG A 7 13.51 -14.85 37.59
C ARG A 7 12.40 -13.89 37.17
N TYR A 8 12.46 -13.40 35.95
CA TYR A 8 11.33 -12.75 35.31
C TYR A 8 10.31 -13.81 34.90
N ASN A 9 9.14 -13.72 35.49
CA ASN A 9 7.98 -14.55 35.17
C ASN A 9 7.36 -14.01 33.87
N SER A 10 7.63 -14.66 32.74
CA SER A 10 7.04 -14.36 31.46
C SER A 10 5.62 -14.92 31.39
N GLN A 11 4.63 -14.17 31.81
CA GLN A 11 3.24 -14.45 31.43
C GLN A 11 3.06 -14.02 29.97
N SER A 12 2.92 -15.03 29.12
CA SER A 12 2.63 -14.91 27.71
C SER A 12 1.25 -14.30 27.49
N TYR A 13 1.19 -13.04 27.07
CA TYR A 13 0.01 -12.46 26.46
C TYR A 13 0.11 -12.70 24.94
N ALA A 14 -0.49 -13.80 24.47
CA ALA A 14 -0.85 -13.94 23.07
C ALA A 14 -2.25 -13.33 22.91
N PRO A 15 -2.44 -12.28 22.11
CA PRO A 15 -3.77 -11.87 21.72
C PRO A 15 -4.34 -12.94 20.78
N SER A 16 -5.40 -13.60 21.22
CA SER A 16 -6.20 -14.50 20.39
C SER A 16 -6.72 -13.72 19.18
N ALA A 17 -6.49 -14.24 17.99
CA ALA A 17 -7.12 -13.71 16.79
C ALA A 17 -8.65 -13.80 16.95
N PRO A 18 -9.42 -12.77 16.56
CA PRO A 18 -10.86 -12.86 16.56
C PRO A 18 -11.31 -13.96 15.59
N GLU A 19 -12.08 -14.92 16.11
CA GLU A 19 -12.74 -15.93 15.30
C GLU A 19 -13.71 -15.25 14.33
N LEU A 20 -13.60 -15.59 13.06
CA LEU A 20 -14.59 -15.21 12.05
C LEU A 20 -15.91 -15.91 12.39
N PRO A 21 -17.06 -15.21 12.36
CA PRO A 21 -18.34 -15.84 12.55
C PRO A 21 -18.59 -16.91 11.47
N PRO A 22 -19.21 -18.04 11.80
CA PRO A 22 -19.50 -19.09 10.83
C PRO A 22 -20.44 -18.57 9.74
N PRO A 23 -20.33 -19.08 8.50
CA PRO A 23 -21.22 -18.68 7.42
C PRO A 23 -22.67 -19.06 7.77
N SER A 24 -23.53 -18.08 7.86
CA SER A 24 -24.96 -18.28 8.03
C SER A 24 -25.57 -18.87 6.75
N ASN A 25 -25.99 -20.12 6.82
CA ASN A 25 -26.82 -20.76 5.79
C ASN A 25 -28.22 -20.12 5.83
N HIS A 26 -28.44 -19.14 4.98
CA HIS A 26 -29.79 -18.71 4.64
C HIS A 26 -30.03 -19.04 3.15
N THR A 27 -30.80 -20.10 2.93
CA THR A 27 -31.49 -20.36 1.67
C THR A 27 -32.52 -19.26 1.43
N PRO A 28 -32.49 -18.54 0.30
CA PRO A 28 -33.57 -17.61 -0.01
C PRO A 28 -34.80 -18.34 -0.52
N PRO A 29 -36.02 -17.93 -0.13
CA PRO A 29 -37.23 -18.44 -0.74
C PRO A 29 -37.39 -17.94 -2.17
N SER A 30 -37.76 -18.85 -3.06
CA SER A 30 -38.12 -18.56 -4.43
C SER A 30 -39.41 -17.72 -4.49
N ASN A 31 -39.30 -16.49 -5.01
CA ASN A 31 -40.47 -15.76 -5.49
C ASN A 31 -40.17 -15.11 -6.82
N SER A 32 -40.91 -15.56 -7.81
CA SER A 32 -41.04 -15.00 -9.13
C SER A 32 -41.66 -13.59 -9.11
N TYR A 33 -40.92 -12.58 -9.56
CA TYR A 33 -41.52 -11.32 -9.99
C TYR A 33 -40.81 -10.81 -11.25
N THR A 34 -41.64 -10.43 -12.18
CA THR A 34 -41.50 -9.80 -13.48
C THR A 34 -40.43 -8.73 -13.57
N GLN A 35 -39.69 -8.78 -14.68
CA GLN A 35 -38.78 -7.75 -15.17
C GLN A 35 -39.51 -6.39 -15.30
N THR A 36 -39.05 -5.42 -14.54
CA THR A 36 -39.14 -4.00 -14.87
C THR A 36 -37.78 -3.39 -14.67
N SER A 37 -37.21 -2.86 -15.73
CA SER A 37 -35.92 -2.17 -15.75
C SER A 37 -35.93 -0.98 -14.80
N PRO A 38 -34.96 -0.82 -13.92
CA PRO A 38 -34.82 0.42 -13.15
C PRO A 38 -34.20 1.53 -14.02
N PRO A 39 -34.58 2.79 -13.78
CA PRO A 39 -34.04 3.95 -14.51
C PRO A 39 -32.55 4.14 -14.21
N SER A 40 -31.81 4.48 -15.25
CA SER A 40 -30.40 4.89 -15.20
C SER A 40 -30.20 6.04 -14.23
N SER A 41 -29.68 5.74 -13.06
CA SER A 41 -29.15 6.75 -12.15
C SER A 41 -27.72 7.12 -12.59
N ASN A 42 -27.63 8.34 -13.07
CA ASN A 42 -26.42 9.08 -13.42
C ASN A 42 -25.52 9.24 -12.18
N TYR A 43 -24.55 8.37 -11.99
CA TYR A 43 -23.41 8.58 -11.09
C TYR A 43 -22.19 9.03 -11.89
N ASN A 44 -22.30 10.22 -12.47
CA ASN A 44 -21.15 10.96 -12.98
C ASN A 44 -21.07 12.28 -12.19
N ASN A 45 -20.38 12.25 -11.07
CA ASN A 45 -19.81 13.49 -10.53
C ASN A 45 -18.66 13.15 -9.57
N TYR A 46 -17.51 12.69 -10.13
CA TYR A 46 -16.23 12.83 -9.49
C TYR A 46 -15.49 13.97 -10.19
N PRO A 47 -14.92 14.93 -9.44
CA PRO A 47 -14.08 15.95 -10.06
C PRO A 47 -12.85 15.25 -10.63
N SER A 48 -12.81 15.19 -11.96
CA SER A 48 -11.65 14.78 -12.75
C SER A 48 -10.53 15.78 -12.49
N TYR A 49 -9.52 15.38 -11.72
CA TYR A 49 -8.30 16.16 -11.62
C TYR A 49 -7.59 16.12 -12.97
N GLY A 50 -7.71 17.21 -13.65
CA GLY A 50 -6.94 17.83 -14.72
C GLY A 50 -6.06 16.95 -15.59
N TYR A 51 -6.68 16.13 -16.48
CA TYR A 51 -6.05 15.70 -17.72
C TYR A 51 -6.94 16.17 -18.87
N PRO A 52 -6.36 16.72 -19.96
CA PRO A 52 -7.13 17.17 -21.10
C PRO A 52 -7.86 16.01 -21.80
N PRO A 53 -9.02 16.26 -22.44
CA PRO A 53 -9.79 15.22 -23.12
C PRO A 53 -9.01 14.62 -24.30
N PRO A 54 -9.24 13.34 -24.63
CA PRO A 54 -8.50 12.64 -25.65
C PRO A 54 -8.87 13.14 -27.05
N SER A 55 -7.94 13.74 -27.74
CA SER A 55 -8.00 13.84 -29.19
C SER A 55 -7.58 12.51 -29.78
N SER A 56 -8.46 11.96 -30.61
CA SER A 56 -8.29 10.72 -31.37
C SER A 56 -7.11 10.83 -32.34
N TYR A 57 -5.97 10.22 -31.98
CA TYR A 57 -4.94 9.85 -32.94
C TYR A 57 -4.50 8.42 -32.64
N VAL A 58 -4.92 7.51 -33.51
CA VAL A 58 -4.32 6.20 -33.66
C VAL A 58 -2.94 6.44 -34.25
N SER A 59 -1.92 6.30 -33.43
CA SER A 59 -0.54 6.16 -33.89
C SER A 59 0.02 4.86 -33.35
N SER A 60 0.25 3.95 -34.25
CA SER A 60 1.03 2.74 -34.05
C SER A 60 2.41 3.10 -33.51
N SER A 61 2.58 2.96 -32.19
CA SER A 61 3.89 3.08 -31.54
C SER A 61 4.41 1.69 -31.15
N SER A 62 5.27 1.19 -31.96
CA SER A 62 6.08 0.00 -31.80
C SER A 62 7.18 0.23 -30.75
N GLY A 63 6.84 0.40 -29.49
CA GLY A 63 7.85 0.67 -28.46
C GLY A 63 7.56 0.11 -27.07
N TYR A 64 6.29 -0.13 -26.74
CA TYR A 64 5.90 -0.53 -25.39
C TYR A 64 5.09 -1.83 -25.41
N SER A 65 5.65 -2.89 -25.99
CA SER A 65 4.98 -4.20 -26.11
C SER A 65 4.91 -5.01 -24.79
N ASN A 66 5.52 -4.51 -23.71
CA ASN A 66 5.72 -5.27 -22.48
C ASN A 66 4.64 -5.04 -21.39
N PHE A 67 3.52 -4.41 -21.73
CA PHE A 67 2.40 -4.31 -20.81
C PHE A 67 1.63 -5.63 -20.71
N PRO A 68 1.11 -5.99 -19.54
CA PRO A 68 0.21 -7.13 -19.40
C PRO A 68 -1.00 -7.00 -20.33
N PRO A 69 -1.48 -8.12 -20.90
CA PRO A 69 -2.71 -8.10 -21.71
C PRO A 69 -3.89 -7.52 -20.92
N GLY A 70 -4.64 -6.59 -21.52
CA GLY A 70 -5.78 -5.94 -20.89
C GLY A 70 -5.43 -4.77 -19.99
N THR A 71 -4.17 -4.31 -19.97
CA THR A 71 -3.79 -3.08 -19.25
C THR A 71 -4.63 -1.90 -19.73
N ASN A 72 -5.18 -1.12 -18.79
CA ASN A 72 -5.97 0.06 -19.08
C ASN A 72 -5.14 1.05 -19.93
N PRO A 73 -5.67 1.56 -21.06
CA PRO A 73 -4.98 2.53 -21.91
C PRO A 73 -4.50 3.78 -21.18
N ASP A 74 -5.18 4.19 -20.10
CA ASP A 74 -4.77 5.35 -19.31
C ASP A 74 -3.49 5.07 -18.51
N VAL A 75 -3.29 3.83 -18.04
CA VAL A 75 -2.04 3.42 -17.38
C VAL A 75 -0.88 3.43 -18.37
N ILE A 76 -1.11 2.91 -19.59
CA ILE A 76 -0.11 2.92 -20.66
C ILE A 76 0.28 4.38 -21.00
N ARG A 77 -0.70 5.24 -21.12
CA ARG A 77 -0.49 6.67 -21.40
C ARG A 77 0.27 7.36 -20.27
N SER A 78 -0.08 7.03 -19.01
CA SER A 78 0.64 7.54 -17.84
C SER A 78 2.10 7.10 -17.82
N PHE A 79 2.38 5.84 -18.12
CA PHE A 79 3.76 5.34 -18.25
C PHE A 79 4.54 6.14 -19.28
N GLN A 80 3.98 6.31 -20.49
CA GLN A 80 4.63 7.05 -21.57
C GLN A 80 4.89 8.53 -21.25
N MET A 81 4.05 9.15 -20.43
CA MET A 81 4.27 10.53 -19.98
C MET A 81 5.34 10.62 -18.89
N VAL A 82 5.49 9.57 -18.08
CA VAL A 82 6.45 9.51 -16.99
C VAL A 82 7.84 9.13 -17.50
N ASP A 83 7.94 8.15 -18.38
CA ASP A 83 9.18 7.74 -19.09
C ASP A 83 9.62 8.84 -20.06
N ARG A 84 10.28 9.85 -19.53
CA ARG A 84 10.65 11.07 -20.30
C ARG A 84 11.84 10.86 -21.22
N ASP A 85 12.79 10.05 -20.79
CA ASP A 85 13.99 9.72 -21.55
C ASP A 85 13.74 8.59 -22.57
N ARG A 86 12.53 7.97 -22.51
CA ARG A 86 12.10 6.86 -23.36
C ARG A 86 13.00 5.63 -23.23
N SER A 87 13.50 5.40 -22.03
CA SER A 87 14.32 4.22 -21.69
C SER A 87 13.52 2.93 -21.66
N GLY A 88 12.19 3.03 -21.58
CA GLY A 88 11.28 1.90 -21.35
C GLY A 88 11.19 1.48 -19.88
N PHE A 89 11.80 2.23 -18.99
CA PHE A 89 11.76 2.08 -17.54
C PHE A 89 11.46 3.44 -16.90
N ILE A 90 10.99 3.39 -15.66
CA ILE A 90 10.77 4.58 -14.83
C ILE A 90 11.71 4.52 -13.65
N ASP A 91 12.52 5.54 -13.47
CA ASP A 91 13.42 5.72 -12.33
C ASP A 91 12.76 6.46 -11.16
N ASP A 92 13.50 6.67 -10.08
CA ASP A 92 13.00 7.31 -8.87
C ASP A 92 12.66 8.79 -9.08
N THR A 93 13.38 9.49 -9.90
CA THR A 93 13.16 10.91 -10.22
C THR A 93 11.90 11.08 -11.07
N GLU A 94 11.74 10.26 -12.08
CA GLU A 94 10.58 10.27 -12.97
C GLU A 94 9.31 9.91 -12.21
N LEU A 95 9.37 8.85 -11.38
CA LEU A 95 8.23 8.43 -10.57
C LEU A 95 7.87 9.52 -9.53
N GLN A 96 8.87 10.14 -8.89
CA GLN A 96 8.62 11.22 -7.94
C GLN A 96 7.90 12.40 -8.61
N GLN A 97 8.36 12.82 -9.76
CA GLN A 97 7.75 13.92 -10.52
C GLN A 97 6.31 13.58 -10.95
N ALA A 98 6.05 12.34 -11.34
CA ALA A 98 4.73 11.89 -11.73
C ALA A 98 3.73 11.85 -10.58
N LEU A 99 4.16 11.40 -9.40
CA LEU A 99 3.31 11.26 -8.22
C LEU A 99 3.20 12.56 -7.41
N SER A 100 4.15 13.48 -7.59
CA SER A 100 4.11 14.79 -6.92
C SER A 100 3.19 15.75 -7.67
N SER A 101 2.16 16.23 -7.00
CA SER A 101 1.20 17.21 -7.48
C SER A 101 1.11 18.37 -6.49
N SER A 102 0.35 19.40 -6.83
CA SER A 102 0.14 20.57 -5.97
C SER A 102 -0.37 20.24 -4.56
N PHE A 103 -0.95 19.05 -4.39
CA PHE A 103 -1.54 18.61 -3.12
C PHE A 103 -0.82 17.43 -2.47
N HIS A 104 0.06 16.72 -3.19
CA HIS A 104 0.76 15.54 -2.71
C HIS A 104 2.22 15.62 -3.13
N ASN A 105 3.10 15.77 -2.16
CA ASN A 105 4.54 15.68 -2.38
C ASN A 105 5.01 14.31 -1.88
N PHE A 106 5.42 13.46 -2.81
CA PHE A 106 6.05 12.21 -2.46
C PHE A 106 7.52 12.42 -2.14
N ASN A 107 7.92 11.99 -0.94
CA ASN A 107 9.32 11.98 -0.55
C ASN A 107 10.09 10.96 -1.39
N LEU A 108 11.32 11.29 -1.79
CA LEU A 108 12.17 10.40 -2.59
C LEU A 108 12.37 9.04 -1.89
N ARG A 109 12.44 9.03 -0.58
CA ARG A 109 12.50 7.82 0.24
C ARG A 109 11.29 6.90 0.02
N THR A 110 10.07 7.43 0.06
CA THR A 110 8.85 6.66 -0.25
C THR A 110 8.88 6.14 -1.68
N ILE A 111 9.32 6.97 -2.62
CA ILE A 111 9.46 6.57 -4.02
C ILE A 111 10.42 5.39 -4.18
N ARG A 112 11.60 5.47 -3.57
CA ARG A 112 12.60 4.38 -3.62
C ARG A 112 12.07 3.10 -2.98
N LEU A 113 11.35 3.20 -1.87
CA LEU A 113 10.68 2.05 -1.25
C LEU A 113 9.67 1.43 -2.22
N LEU A 114 8.82 2.23 -2.88
CA LEU A 114 7.85 1.75 -3.84
C LEU A 114 8.54 1.03 -5.01
N ILE A 115 9.53 1.66 -5.64
CA ILE A 115 10.29 1.02 -6.72
C ILE A 115 10.92 -0.28 -6.23
N PHE A 116 11.57 -0.26 -5.07
CA PHE A 116 12.19 -1.46 -4.50
C PHE A 116 11.21 -2.62 -4.32
N LEU A 117 9.99 -2.33 -3.86
CA LEU A 117 8.97 -3.36 -3.60
C LEU A 117 8.35 -3.94 -4.89
N PHE A 118 8.34 -3.17 -5.96
CA PHE A 118 7.69 -3.57 -7.21
C PHE A 118 8.67 -3.96 -8.32
N LYS A 119 9.93 -3.47 -8.30
CA LYS A 119 10.90 -3.77 -9.34
C LYS A 119 11.16 -5.26 -9.51
N HIS A 120 11.52 -5.64 -10.72
CA HIS A 120 12.03 -6.99 -10.94
C HIS A 120 13.32 -7.22 -10.12
N PRO A 121 13.51 -8.40 -9.49
CA PRO A 121 14.65 -8.67 -8.61
C PRO A 121 16.02 -8.39 -9.23
N ASN A 122 16.16 -8.62 -10.53
CA ASN A 122 17.43 -8.46 -11.27
C ASN A 122 17.63 -7.05 -11.85
N GLU A 123 16.65 -6.15 -11.70
CA GLU A 123 16.77 -4.79 -12.18
C GLU A 123 17.39 -3.87 -11.12
N SER A 124 18.03 -2.79 -11.58
CA SER A 124 18.42 -1.66 -10.76
C SER A 124 17.18 -0.99 -10.11
N LEU A 125 17.33 0.16 -9.48
CA LEU A 125 16.21 0.87 -8.84
C LEU A 125 15.35 1.57 -9.92
N ARG A 126 14.64 0.76 -10.71
CA ARG A 126 13.72 1.20 -11.78
C ARG A 126 12.62 0.17 -12.02
N ILE A 127 11.53 0.57 -12.62
CA ILE A 127 10.37 -0.29 -12.90
C ILE A 127 10.01 -0.23 -14.38
N GLY A 128 9.68 -1.39 -14.94
CA GLY A 128 9.18 -1.52 -16.31
C GLY A 128 7.66 -1.40 -16.41
N PRO A 129 7.08 -1.58 -17.61
CA PRO A 129 5.63 -1.43 -17.84
C PRO A 129 4.76 -2.33 -16.96
N LYS A 130 5.18 -3.57 -16.71
CA LYS A 130 4.44 -4.53 -15.87
C LYS A 130 4.42 -4.06 -14.42
N GLU A 131 5.58 -3.79 -13.86
CA GLU A 131 5.77 -3.36 -12.48
C GLU A 131 5.08 -2.02 -12.22
N PHE A 132 5.13 -1.10 -13.19
CA PHE A 132 4.40 0.16 -13.13
C PHE A 132 2.89 -0.05 -13.09
N THR A 133 2.35 -0.97 -13.88
CA THR A 133 0.92 -1.30 -13.86
C THR A 133 0.48 -1.80 -12.49
N GLU A 134 1.29 -2.67 -11.87
CA GLU A 134 1.03 -3.19 -10.53
C GLU A 134 1.11 -2.09 -9.46
N LEU A 135 2.14 -1.24 -9.53
CA LEU A 135 2.31 -0.09 -8.63
C LEU A 135 1.16 0.90 -8.77
N TRP A 136 0.76 1.25 -9.98
CA TRP A 136 -0.33 2.18 -10.25
C TRP A 136 -1.65 1.71 -9.66
N SER A 137 -1.97 0.43 -9.88
CA SER A 137 -3.15 -0.20 -9.28
C SER A 137 -3.09 -0.20 -7.75
N CYS A 138 -1.92 -0.51 -7.19
CA CYS A 138 -1.68 -0.50 -5.75
C CYS A 138 -1.89 0.90 -5.15
N LEU A 139 -1.33 1.95 -5.76
CA LEU A 139 -1.50 3.33 -5.30
C LEU A 139 -2.96 3.78 -5.37
N GLY A 140 -3.69 3.40 -6.42
CA GLY A 140 -5.13 3.64 -6.51
C GLY A 140 -5.92 3.00 -5.35
N HIS A 141 -5.56 1.76 -5.00
CA HIS A 141 -6.15 1.07 -3.84
C HIS A 141 -5.83 1.80 -2.52
N TRP A 142 -4.57 2.18 -2.28
CA TRP A 142 -4.17 2.94 -1.09
C TRP A 142 -4.86 4.30 -1.02
N ARG A 143 -5.10 4.94 -2.17
CA ARG A 143 -5.85 6.19 -2.23
C ARG A 143 -7.28 6.02 -1.73
N GLY A 144 -7.96 4.98 -2.19
CA GLY A 144 -9.31 4.67 -1.73
C GLY A 144 -9.37 4.34 -0.24
N ILE A 145 -8.33 3.68 0.31
CA ILE A 145 -8.24 3.44 1.76
C ILE A 145 -8.05 4.76 2.50
N PHE A 146 -7.12 5.61 2.07
CA PHE A 146 -6.86 6.92 2.66
C PHE A 146 -8.13 7.75 2.75
N GLU A 147 -8.83 7.94 1.62
CA GLU A 147 -10.08 8.72 1.54
C GLU A 147 -11.21 8.14 2.41
N ARG A 148 -11.25 6.82 2.56
CA ARG A 148 -12.25 6.14 3.40
C ARG A 148 -12.02 6.36 4.89
N TYR A 149 -10.75 6.43 5.32
CA TYR A 149 -10.39 6.48 6.74
C TYR A 149 -10.01 7.89 7.23
N ASP A 150 -9.81 8.86 6.34
CA ASP A 150 -9.80 10.30 6.64
C ASP A 150 -11.24 10.75 6.94
N LYS A 151 -11.70 10.47 8.17
CA LYS A 151 -13.09 10.65 8.57
C LYS A 151 -13.46 12.12 8.76
N ASP A 152 -12.50 12.91 9.23
CA ASP A 152 -12.68 14.35 9.45
C ASP A 152 -12.38 15.19 8.20
N ARG A 153 -11.94 14.54 7.11
CA ARG A 153 -11.57 15.16 5.84
C ARG A 153 -10.47 16.21 5.97
N SER A 154 -9.57 15.99 6.88
CA SER A 154 -8.40 16.86 7.11
C SER A 154 -7.37 16.79 5.96
N GLY A 155 -7.46 15.79 5.09
CA GLY A 155 -6.45 15.46 4.09
C GLY A 155 -5.23 14.78 4.69
N LYS A 156 -5.34 14.28 5.91
CA LYS A 156 -4.32 13.56 6.65
C LYS A 156 -4.94 12.40 7.42
N ILE A 157 -4.13 11.48 7.86
CA ILE A 157 -4.52 10.33 8.70
C ILE A 157 -3.90 10.47 10.08
N ASP A 158 -4.72 10.49 11.11
CA ASP A 158 -4.27 10.47 12.51
C ASP A 158 -3.90 9.05 12.97
N PRO A 159 -3.28 8.87 14.17
CA PRO A 159 -2.90 7.54 14.67
C PRO A 159 -4.06 6.56 14.86
N LEU A 160 -5.25 7.03 15.18
CA LEU A 160 -6.44 6.19 15.35
C LEU A 160 -7.00 5.76 13.99
N GLU A 161 -7.06 6.69 13.05
CA GLU A 161 -7.46 6.42 11.67
C GLU A 161 -6.50 5.47 10.98
N LEU A 162 -5.17 5.64 11.19
CA LEU A 162 -4.17 4.70 10.68
C LEU A 162 -4.38 3.29 11.23
N ARG A 163 -4.59 3.15 12.53
CA ARG A 163 -4.90 1.86 13.16
C ARG A 163 -6.14 1.23 12.53
N ASP A 164 -7.21 2.00 12.41
CA ASP A 164 -8.48 1.54 11.87
C ASP A 164 -8.35 1.16 10.39
N ALA A 165 -7.58 1.93 9.61
CA ALA A 165 -7.30 1.66 8.21
C ALA A 165 -6.52 0.34 8.05
N LEU A 166 -5.42 0.16 8.79
CA LEU A 166 -4.62 -1.06 8.75
C LEU A 166 -5.43 -2.28 9.19
N TYR A 167 -6.20 -2.15 10.27
CA TYR A 167 -7.08 -3.22 10.75
C TYR A 167 -8.13 -3.58 9.70
N GLY A 168 -8.77 -2.59 9.09
CA GLY A 168 -9.81 -2.78 8.07
C GLY A 168 -9.34 -3.48 6.80
N ILE A 169 -8.05 -3.46 6.51
CA ILE A 169 -7.43 -4.18 5.38
C ILE A 169 -6.71 -5.47 5.83
N GLY A 170 -6.91 -5.90 7.08
CA GLY A 170 -6.44 -7.18 7.59
C GLY A 170 -5.06 -7.17 8.28
N TYR A 171 -4.55 -5.99 8.66
CA TYR A 171 -3.29 -5.87 9.41
C TYR A 171 -3.55 -5.45 10.85
N ALA A 172 -3.64 -6.42 11.76
CA ALA A 172 -3.74 -6.19 13.21
C ALA A 172 -2.36 -5.82 13.79
N VAL A 173 -1.96 -4.56 13.67
CA VAL A 173 -0.66 -4.07 14.14
C VAL A 173 -0.73 -3.80 15.64
N PRO A 174 0.18 -4.36 16.48
CA PRO A 174 0.24 -4.05 17.90
C PRO A 174 0.48 -2.55 18.15
N ALA A 175 -0.16 -2.01 19.19
CA ALA A 175 -0.07 -0.57 19.50
C ALA A 175 1.37 -0.08 19.71
N SER A 176 2.25 -0.90 20.32
CA SER A 176 3.67 -0.58 20.50
C SER A 176 4.42 -0.46 19.18
N VAL A 177 4.12 -1.33 18.20
CA VAL A 177 4.72 -1.29 16.86
C VAL A 177 4.20 -0.07 16.10
N LEU A 178 2.91 0.24 16.22
CA LEU A 178 2.32 1.42 15.59
C LEU A 178 2.93 2.71 16.14
N GLN A 179 3.12 2.80 17.46
CA GLN A 179 3.78 3.95 18.09
C GLN A 179 5.23 4.11 17.62
N LEU A 180 5.97 3.00 17.52
CA LEU A 180 7.34 3.02 17.01
C LEU A 180 7.39 3.52 15.55
N LEU A 181 6.48 3.05 14.72
CA LEU A 181 6.38 3.49 13.33
C LEU A 181 6.05 4.99 13.23
N LEU A 182 5.07 5.45 14.02
CA LEU A 182 4.65 6.86 14.04
C LEU A 182 5.73 7.80 14.60
N SER A 183 6.59 7.33 15.50
CA SER A 183 7.70 8.14 16.04
C SER A 183 8.64 8.66 14.95
N LYS A 184 8.74 7.96 13.83
CA LYS A 184 9.50 8.38 12.65
C LYS A 184 8.99 9.68 12.02
N TYR A 185 7.68 9.93 12.12
CA TYR A 185 7.01 11.10 11.52
C TYR A 185 6.77 12.23 12.52
N SER A 186 7.22 12.06 13.76
CA SER A 186 7.17 13.11 14.76
C SER A 186 8.32 14.08 14.53
N ASP A 187 8.00 15.34 14.40
CA ASP A 187 8.97 16.45 14.29
C ASP A 187 9.51 16.92 15.67
N GLY A 188 9.21 16.15 16.73
CA GLY A 188 9.57 16.52 18.11
C GLY A 188 8.70 17.64 18.70
N SER A 189 7.74 18.17 17.94
CA SER A 189 6.74 19.10 18.48
C SER A 189 5.69 18.31 19.29
N SER A 190 5.07 18.99 20.26
CA SER A 190 3.98 18.39 21.06
C SER A 190 2.68 18.20 20.27
N ARG A 191 2.70 18.39 18.96
CA ARG A 191 1.55 18.19 18.07
C ARG A 191 1.31 16.71 17.81
N ARG A 192 0.06 16.36 17.61
CA ARG A 192 -0.31 15.00 17.17
C ARG A 192 0.34 14.71 15.82
N VAL A 193 0.89 13.50 15.70
CA VAL A 193 1.41 13.02 14.41
C VAL A 193 0.24 12.83 13.46
N GLU A 194 0.30 13.47 12.31
CA GLU A 194 -0.68 13.32 11.23
C GLU A 194 0.07 12.99 9.95
N LEU A 195 -0.38 11.94 9.26
CA LEU A 195 0.26 11.42 8.06
C LEU A 195 -0.44 11.97 6.82
N GLY A 196 0.28 12.68 5.97
CA GLY A 196 -0.16 12.92 4.60
C GLY A 196 -0.19 11.63 3.79
N PHE A 197 -0.73 11.68 2.56
CA PHE A 197 -0.89 10.49 1.73
C PHE A 197 0.43 9.75 1.49
N ASP A 198 1.54 10.47 1.25
CA ASP A 198 2.88 9.90 1.10
C ASP A 198 3.28 9.04 2.31
N SER A 199 3.27 9.63 3.50
CA SER A 199 3.66 8.95 4.74
C SER A 199 2.71 7.81 5.10
N PHE A 200 1.41 7.95 4.80
CA PHE A 200 0.42 6.89 4.95
C PHE A 200 0.74 5.69 4.06
N VAL A 201 1.05 5.93 2.78
CA VAL A 201 1.45 4.87 1.84
C VAL A 201 2.75 4.22 2.32
N GLU A 202 3.75 4.99 2.74
CA GLU A 202 5.01 4.45 3.26
C GLU A 202 4.77 3.52 4.46
N CYS A 203 4.01 3.97 5.45
CA CYS A 203 3.62 3.15 6.61
C CYS A 203 2.93 1.85 6.18
N GLY A 204 1.92 1.97 5.32
CA GLY A 204 1.15 0.84 4.85
C GLY A 204 2.00 -0.18 4.09
N MET A 205 2.90 0.27 3.22
CA MET A 205 3.77 -0.58 2.44
C MET A 205 4.82 -1.30 3.29
N ILE A 206 5.36 -0.65 4.33
CA ILE A 206 6.26 -1.29 5.30
C ILE A 206 5.50 -2.39 6.05
N ILE A 207 4.35 -2.08 6.63
CA ILE A 207 3.54 -3.07 7.37
C ILE A 207 3.13 -4.23 6.48
N LYS A 208 2.60 -3.93 5.28
CA LYS A 208 2.24 -4.96 4.30
C LYS A 208 3.43 -5.84 3.96
N GLY A 209 4.54 -5.25 3.53
CA GLY A 209 5.69 -6.00 3.04
C GLY A 209 6.32 -6.89 4.13
N LEU A 210 6.45 -6.40 5.36
CA LEU A 210 6.95 -7.19 6.49
C LEU A 210 5.95 -8.28 6.90
N THR A 211 4.66 -7.98 6.93
CA THR A 211 3.62 -8.94 7.29
C THR A 211 3.54 -10.07 6.25
N ASP A 212 3.60 -9.76 4.96
CA ASP A 212 3.56 -10.77 3.90
C ASP A 212 4.77 -11.72 3.99
N LYS A 213 5.96 -11.18 4.25
CA LYS A 213 7.17 -11.99 4.50
C LYS A 213 7.05 -12.85 5.77
N PHE A 214 6.48 -12.29 6.85
CA PHE A 214 6.25 -13.01 8.09
C PHE A 214 5.26 -14.17 7.92
N LYS A 215 4.13 -13.93 7.21
CA LYS A 215 3.11 -14.96 6.94
C LYS A 215 3.66 -16.19 6.21
N VAL A 216 4.65 -16.00 5.33
CA VAL A 216 5.33 -17.13 4.66
C VAL A 216 6.05 -18.04 5.66
N LYS A 217 6.52 -17.48 6.77
CA LYS A 217 7.24 -18.21 7.83
C LYS A 217 6.29 -18.75 8.90
N ASP A 218 5.21 -18.07 9.21
CA ASP A 218 4.16 -18.50 10.13
C ASP A 218 3.11 -19.36 9.41
N ARG A 219 3.50 -20.58 9.02
CA ARG A 219 2.64 -21.52 8.29
C ARG A 219 1.41 -21.99 9.07
N ARG A 220 1.40 -21.81 10.38
CA ARG A 220 0.31 -22.23 11.27
C ARG A 220 -0.60 -21.09 11.67
N TYR A 221 -0.35 -19.88 11.17
CA TYR A 221 -1.10 -18.67 11.55
C TYR A 221 -1.18 -18.46 13.07
N SER A 222 -0.10 -18.83 13.77
CA SER A 222 -0.02 -18.74 15.23
C SER A 222 0.39 -17.36 15.74
N GLY A 223 0.76 -16.45 14.86
CA GLY A 223 1.36 -15.16 15.20
C GLY A 223 2.81 -15.28 15.65
N SER A 224 3.45 -16.46 15.41
CA SER A 224 4.82 -16.74 15.81
C SER A 224 5.54 -17.50 14.71
N ALA A 225 6.82 -17.16 14.49
CA ALA A 225 7.68 -17.86 13.55
C ALA A 225 9.09 -18.00 14.14
N THR A 226 9.73 -19.14 13.90
CA THR A 226 11.16 -19.31 14.18
C THR A 226 11.94 -18.96 12.93
N LEU A 227 12.87 -18.02 13.05
CA LEU A 227 13.71 -17.53 11.97
C LEU A 227 15.17 -17.76 12.34
N SER A 228 16.00 -18.18 11.38
CA SER A 228 17.44 -18.05 11.52
C SER A 228 17.86 -16.57 11.44
N TYR A 229 19.08 -16.25 11.86
CA TYR A 229 19.61 -14.88 11.74
C TYR A 229 19.62 -14.40 10.28
N ASP A 230 20.03 -15.28 9.36
CA ASP A 230 20.04 -14.98 7.92
C ASP A 230 18.64 -14.68 7.38
N GLU A 231 17.66 -15.49 7.72
CA GLU A 231 16.26 -15.27 7.31
C GLU A 231 15.71 -13.95 7.87
N PHE A 232 15.99 -13.63 9.14
CA PHE A 232 15.58 -12.38 9.75
C PHE A 232 16.22 -11.19 9.04
N MET A 233 17.54 -11.20 8.83
CA MET A 233 18.26 -10.12 8.16
C MET A 233 17.79 -9.96 6.71
N SER A 234 17.62 -11.05 5.96
CA SER A 234 17.12 -11.03 4.58
C SER A 234 15.68 -10.50 4.48
N MET A 235 14.89 -10.64 5.54
CA MET A 235 13.53 -10.10 5.61
C MET A 235 13.51 -8.60 5.88
N VAL A 236 14.39 -8.09 6.75
CA VAL A 236 14.35 -6.72 7.28
C VAL A 236 15.22 -5.75 6.49
N ILE A 237 16.47 -6.16 6.14
CA ILE A 237 17.44 -5.29 5.44
C ILE A 237 16.87 -4.60 4.20
N PRO A 238 16.08 -5.27 3.34
CA PRO A 238 15.49 -4.60 2.18
C PRO A 238 14.69 -3.36 2.50
N PHE A 239 14.04 -3.31 3.67
CA PHE A 239 13.29 -2.14 4.12
C PHE A 239 14.16 -1.06 4.75
N LEU A 240 15.40 -1.38 5.11
CA LEU A 240 16.36 -0.43 5.67
C LEU A 240 17.21 0.21 4.57
N VAL A 241 17.67 -0.59 3.60
CA VAL A 241 18.63 -0.17 2.55
C VAL A 241 17.94 0.54 1.38
N SER A 242 16.65 0.33 1.15
CA SER A 242 15.92 1.02 0.09
C SER A 242 15.77 2.54 0.33
N TYR A 243 16.35 3.06 1.42
CA TYR A 243 16.17 4.44 1.87
C TYR A 243 17.35 5.38 1.57
N ASP A 244 18.45 4.87 1.11
CA ASP A 244 19.62 5.67 0.72
C ASP A 244 19.68 5.82 -0.83
#